data_8cb3f66d49865f26b4e40f81e414a7f5
#
_entry.id   8cb3f66d49865f26b4e40f81e414a7f5
#
_cell.length_a   1.000
_cell.length_b   1.000
_cell.length_c   1.000
_cell.angle_alpha   90.00
_cell.angle_beta   90.00
_cell.angle_gamma   90.00
#
_symmetry.space_group_name_H-M   'P 1'
#
loop_
_entity.id
_entity.type
_entity.pdbx_description
1 polymer ?
#
loop_
_entity_poly.entity_id
_entity_poly.type
_entity_poly.pdbx_seq_one_letter_code
_entity_poly.pdbx_strand_id
1 'polypeptide(L)'
;PVVGAPLFIISRPQLVIAQCKAGIVGSFPALNARPQELLSDWITQIKDELGQFKEDNPDKPVAPFAVNQICHLSNDRLFKDVETCVKHEAPIIITSLRPPEDLVKAIHSYGGLVFHDVISTRHAQKAVEQGVDGLILVCAGAGGHAGALSPFALLRETREWYDGTILLSGSISDGFSVASAIAMGCLLYTSDAADEAKC
;
A
#
# COMPACT_ATOMS: atom_id res chain seq x y z
N PRO A 1 -11.73 -5.26 -3.41
CA PRO A 1 -10.66 -5.24 -2.43
C PRO A 1 -9.30 -5.66 -3.01
N VAL A 2 -8.87 -5.03 -4.11
CA VAL A 2 -7.53 -5.20 -4.71
C VAL A 2 -6.73 -3.95 -4.47
N VAL A 3 -5.44 -4.10 -4.13
CA VAL A 3 -4.48 -3.00 -4.08
C VAL A 3 -3.43 -3.23 -5.16
N GLY A 4 -3.21 -2.28 -6.05
CA GLY A 4 -2.10 -2.29 -6.98
C GLY A 4 -0.79 -2.04 -6.23
N ALA A 5 0.21 -2.91 -6.40
CA ALA A 5 1.49 -2.76 -5.72
C ALA A 5 2.20 -1.44 -6.09
N PRO A 6 2.90 -0.79 -5.14
CA PRO A 6 3.66 0.42 -5.41
C PRO A 6 4.96 0.09 -6.14
N LEU A 7 4.96 0.17 -7.48
CA LEU A 7 6.09 -0.19 -8.32
C LEU A 7 7.08 0.97 -8.45
N PHE A 8 8.37 0.70 -8.17
CA PHE A 8 9.42 1.69 -8.33
C PHE A 8 9.52 2.14 -9.80
N ILE A 9 9.65 3.45 -10.05
CA ILE A 9 9.68 4.11 -11.37
C ILE A 9 8.34 4.02 -12.13
N ILE A 10 7.66 2.88 -12.14
CA ILE A 10 6.50 2.60 -13.00
C ILE A 10 5.23 3.23 -12.45
N SER A 11 4.97 3.09 -11.14
CA SER A 11 3.78 3.68 -10.52
C SER A 11 3.89 5.20 -10.50
N ARG A 12 3.20 5.82 -11.46
CA ARG A 12 3.03 7.27 -11.60
C ARG A 12 1.55 7.62 -11.53
N PRO A 13 1.17 8.91 -11.44
CA PRO A 13 -0.23 9.31 -11.31
C PRO A 13 -1.17 8.65 -12.33
N GLN A 14 -0.76 8.52 -13.59
CA GLN A 14 -1.59 7.93 -14.64
C GLN A 14 -1.98 6.48 -14.34
N LEU A 15 -1.04 5.66 -13.86
CA LEU A 15 -1.31 4.27 -13.48
C LEU A 15 -2.22 4.21 -12.25
N VAL A 16 -1.91 5.00 -11.22
CA VAL A 16 -2.70 5.09 -9.98
C VAL A 16 -4.14 5.48 -10.27
N ILE A 17 -4.33 6.53 -11.08
CA ILE A 17 -5.66 7.02 -11.49
C ILE A 17 -6.42 5.94 -12.26
N ALA A 18 -5.77 5.25 -13.21
CA ALA A 18 -6.40 4.17 -13.96
C ALA A 18 -6.85 3.03 -13.05
N GLN A 19 -6.03 2.63 -12.09
CA GLN A 19 -6.36 1.61 -11.09
C GLN A 19 -7.56 2.06 -10.23
N CYS A 20 -7.52 3.28 -9.69
CA CYS A 20 -8.61 3.79 -8.85
C CYS A 20 -9.94 3.90 -9.61
N LYS A 21 -9.93 4.35 -10.87
CA LYS A 21 -11.10 4.39 -11.76
C LYS A 21 -11.64 2.99 -12.09
N ALA A 22 -10.79 1.96 -12.03
CA ALA A 22 -11.19 0.55 -12.18
C ALA A 22 -11.68 -0.11 -10.87
N GLY A 23 -11.76 0.64 -9.76
CA GLY A 23 -12.17 0.12 -8.45
C GLY A 23 -11.06 -0.61 -7.69
N ILE A 24 -9.81 -0.45 -8.11
CA ILE A 24 -8.62 -1.00 -7.47
C ILE A 24 -7.89 0.12 -6.72
N VAL A 25 -7.48 -0.09 -5.48
CA VAL A 25 -6.66 0.88 -4.76
C VAL A 25 -5.34 1.03 -5.50
N GLY A 26 -5.15 2.15 -6.18
CA GLY A 26 -3.90 2.46 -6.88
C GLY A 26 -2.84 2.93 -5.89
N SER A 27 -1.59 2.51 -6.06
CA SER A 27 -0.52 2.95 -5.18
C SER A 27 0.76 3.34 -5.90
N PHE A 28 1.56 4.20 -5.25
CA PHE A 28 2.87 4.61 -5.75
C PHE A 28 3.84 4.91 -4.61
N PRO A 29 5.15 4.64 -4.80
CA PRO A 29 6.17 5.08 -3.85
C PRO A 29 6.34 6.61 -3.88
N ALA A 30 6.36 7.27 -2.72
CA ALA A 30 6.67 8.70 -2.63
C ALA A 30 8.02 9.02 -3.32
N LEU A 31 8.98 8.11 -3.24
CA LEU A 31 10.28 8.23 -3.87
C LEU A 31 10.26 8.27 -5.42
N ASN A 32 9.14 7.92 -6.06
CA ASN A 32 8.99 8.07 -7.51
C ASN A 32 8.80 9.53 -7.93
N ALA A 33 8.27 10.37 -7.07
CA ALA A 33 8.17 11.82 -7.30
C ALA A 33 9.56 12.46 -7.17
N ARG A 34 10.17 12.81 -8.29
CA ARG A 34 11.51 13.41 -8.37
C ARG A 34 11.49 14.60 -9.33
N PRO A 35 11.79 15.82 -8.82
CA PRO A 35 12.19 16.14 -7.44
C PRO A 35 11.06 15.96 -6.42
N GLN A 36 11.39 16.07 -5.11
CA GLN A 36 10.48 15.80 -4.00
C GLN A 36 9.19 16.63 -4.04
N GLU A 37 9.28 17.85 -4.51
CA GLU A 37 8.16 18.81 -4.64
C GLU A 37 7.03 18.27 -5.53
N LEU A 38 7.36 17.41 -6.50
CA LEU A 38 6.35 16.75 -7.35
C LEU A 38 5.38 15.85 -6.60
N LEU A 39 5.71 15.44 -5.36
CA LEU A 39 4.79 14.61 -4.58
C LEU A 39 3.46 15.35 -4.32
N SER A 40 3.53 16.63 -4.00
CA SER A 40 2.35 17.48 -3.81
C SER A 40 1.51 17.57 -5.09
N ASP A 41 2.17 17.80 -6.23
CA ASP A 41 1.49 17.93 -7.53
C ASP A 41 0.83 16.62 -7.94
N TRP A 42 1.51 15.48 -7.71
CA TRP A 42 0.97 14.15 -8.02
C TRP A 42 -0.26 13.82 -7.18
N ILE A 43 -0.22 14.10 -5.88
CA ILE A 43 -1.38 13.86 -5.00
C ILE A 43 -2.55 14.75 -5.43
N THR A 44 -2.29 16.02 -5.74
CA THR A 44 -3.32 16.95 -6.23
C THR A 44 -3.93 16.44 -7.53
N GLN A 45 -3.11 16.09 -8.53
CA GLN A 45 -3.57 15.55 -9.81
C GLN A 45 -4.46 14.31 -9.61
N ILE A 46 -4.02 13.36 -8.76
CA ILE A 46 -4.78 12.14 -8.49
C ILE A 46 -6.16 12.49 -7.88
N LYS A 47 -6.18 13.37 -6.86
CA LYS A 47 -7.44 13.78 -6.21
C LYS A 47 -8.39 14.46 -7.17
N ASP A 48 -7.90 15.39 -7.97
CA ASP A 48 -8.71 16.17 -8.92
C ASP A 48 -9.30 15.25 -10.01
N GLU A 49 -8.48 14.38 -10.61
CA GLU A 49 -8.95 13.47 -11.65
C GLU A 49 -9.90 12.39 -11.14
N LEU A 50 -9.73 11.91 -9.90
CA LEU A 50 -10.66 10.96 -9.28
C LEU A 50 -11.97 11.65 -8.86
N GLY A 51 -11.89 12.87 -8.35
CA GLY A 51 -13.05 13.71 -8.03
C GLY A 51 -13.91 13.96 -9.27
N GLN A 52 -13.30 14.45 -10.36
CA GLN A 52 -14.00 14.68 -11.60
C GLN A 52 -14.63 13.41 -12.19
N PHE A 53 -13.87 12.29 -12.16
CA PHE A 53 -14.40 11.01 -12.64
C PHE A 53 -15.60 10.54 -11.85
N LYS A 54 -15.62 10.75 -10.54
CA LYS A 54 -16.74 10.38 -9.67
C LYS A 54 -17.98 11.24 -9.95
N GLU A 55 -17.80 12.53 -10.21
CA GLU A 55 -18.89 13.43 -10.61
C GLU A 55 -19.49 13.00 -11.96
N ASP A 56 -18.65 12.70 -12.94
CA ASP A 56 -19.07 12.29 -14.28
C ASP A 56 -19.67 10.86 -14.31
N ASN A 57 -19.35 10.02 -13.31
CA ASN A 57 -19.76 8.62 -13.25
C ASN A 57 -20.25 8.24 -11.85
N PRO A 58 -21.38 8.78 -11.36
CA PRO A 58 -21.82 8.59 -9.99
C PRO A 58 -22.10 7.13 -9.61
N ASP A 59 -22.46 6.29 -10.58
CA ASP A 59 -22.78 4.88 -10.39
C ASP A 59 -21.54 3.95 -10.42
N LYS A 60 -20.36 4.48 -10.79
CA LYS A 60 -19.14 3.67 -10.83
C LYS A 60 -18.36 3.74 -9.51
N PRO A 61 -17.85 2.61 -9.02
CA PRO A 61 -16.97 2.63 -7.88
C PRO A 61 -15.66 3.33 -8.22
N VAL A 62 -15.19 4.19 -7.31
CA VAL A 62 -13.85 4.79 -7.37
C VAL A 62 -13.12 4.40 -6.10
N ALA A 63 -12.02 3.68 -6.24
CA ALA A 63 -11.19 3.31 -5.10
C ALA A 63 -10.32 4.48 -4.63
N PRO A 64 -9.95 4.54 -3.34
CA PRO A 64 -8.93 5.48 -2.86
C PRO A 64 -7.55 5.12 -3.42
N PHE A 65 -6.61 6.05 -3.31
CA PHE A 65 -5.20 5.80 -3.62
C PHE A 65 -4.37 5.61 -2.35
N ALA A 66 -3.18 5.02 -2.52
CA ALA A 66 -2.21 4.85 -1.45
C ALA A 66 -0.84 5.42 -1.82
N VAL A 67 -0.11 5.96 -0.84
CA VAL A 67 1.27 6.43 -0.98
C VAL A 67 2.18 5.54 -0.15
N ASN A 68 3.17 4.91 -0.78
CA ASN A 68 4.14 4.09 -0.07
C ASN A 68 5.30 4.94 0.45
N GLN A 69 5.64 4.74 1.72
CA GLN A 69 6.71 5.41 2.44
C GLN A 69 7.77 4.39 2.87
N ILE A 70 9.00 4.56 2.39
CA ILE A 70 10.14 3.75 2.82
C ILE A 70 10.68 4.29 4.14
N CYS A 71 10.35 3.61 5.23
CA CYS A 71 10.72 4.00 6.59
C CYS A 71 12.11 3.47 6.96
N HIS A 72 13.14 4.03 6.35
CA HIS A 72 14.54 3.69 6.59
C HIS A 72 15.38 4.92 6.89
N LEU A 73 16.44 4.76 7.69
CA LEU A 73 17.33 5.86 8.09
C LEU A 73 18.03 6.55 6.90
N SER A 74 18.22 5.83 5.79
CA SER A 74 18.80 6.41 4.57
C SER A 74 17.80 7.22 3.73
N ASN A 75 16.52 7.23 4.09
CA ASN A 75 15.52 8.05 3.43
C ASN A 75 15.43 9.41 4.12
N ASP A 76 16.24 10.34 3.67
CA ASP A 76 16.31 11.72 4.18
C ASP A 76 15.04 12.54 3.84
N ARG A 77 14.22 12.07 2.88
CA ARG A 77 12.96 12.71 2.48
C ARG A 77 11.76 12.34 3.35
N LEU A 78 11.85 11.26 4.14
CA LEU A 78 10.70 10.63 4.79
C LEU A 78 9.79 11.63 5.52
N PHE A 79 10.36 12.46 6.38
CA PHE A 79 9.56 13.42 7.16
C PHE A 79 8.80 14.42 6.29
N LYS A 80 9.47 14.97 5.28
CA LYS A 80 8.85 15.94 4.36
C LYS A 80 7.81 15.30 3.44
N ASP A 81 8.04 14.05 3.02
CA ASP A 81 7.06 13.28 2.25
C ASP A 81 5.81 12.96 3.10
N VAL A 82 5.99 12.62 4.38
CA VAL A 82 4.88 12.41 5.33
C VAL A 82 4.12 13.71 5.57
N GLU A 83 4.81 14.84 5.82
CA GLU A 83 4.16 16.16 5.95
C GLU A 83 3.31 16.49 4.71
N THR A 84 3.81 16.17 3.52
CA THR A 84 3.06 16.36 2.27
C THR A 84 1.82 15.47 2.24
N CYS A 85 1.93 14.19 2.63
CA CYS A 85 0.79 13.29 2.71
C CYS A 85 -0.27 13.78 3.72
N VAL A 86 0.16 14.27 4.88
CA VAL A 86 -0.74 14.85 5.91
C VAL A 86 -1.43 16.11 5.37
N LYS A 87 -0.68 17.03 4.77
CA LYS A 87 -1.22 18.27 4.18
C LYS A 87 -2.32 17.99 3.15
N HIS A 88 -2.14 16.96 2.36
CA HIS A 88 -3.09 16.56 1.32
C HIS A 88 -4.10 15.51 1.78
N GLU A 89 -4.06 15.10 3.06
CA GLU A 89 -4.93 14.05 3.59
C GLU A 89 -4.97 12.81 2.69
N ALA A 90 -3.78 12.26 2.37
CA ALA A 90 -3.68 11.05 1.56
C ALA A 90 -4.40 9.89 2.26
N PRO A 91 -5.40 9.24 1.63
CA PRO A 91 -6.32 8.36 2.34
C PRO A 91 -5.67 7.11 2.91
N ILE A 92 -4.63 6.59 2.25
CA ILE A 92 -3.93 5.37 2.68
C ILE A 92 -2.43 5.60 2.56
N ILE A 93 -1.70 5.21 3.60
CA ILE A 93 -0.24 5.14 3.59
C ILE A 93 0.20 3.68 3.74
N ILE A 94 1.08 3.24 2.86
CA ILE A 94 1.77 1.96 2.98
C ILE A 94 3.16 2.24 3.52
N THR A 95 3.53 1.61 4.63
CA THR A 95 4.86 1.76 5.22
C THR A 95 5.68 0.49 5.04
N SER A 96 6.93 0.64 4.64
CA SER A 96 7.86 -0.48 4.43
C SER A 96 9.08 -0.35 5.35
N LEU A 97 9.63 -1.46 5.80
CA LEU A 97 10.79 -1.63 6.68
C LEU A 97 10.50 -1.36 8.17
N ARG A 98 10.31 -0.14 8.59
CA ARG A 98 10.00 0.21 9.99
C ARG A 98 8.73 1.05 10.03
N PRO A 99 7.70 0.64 10.77
CA PRO A 99 6.58 1.52 11.03
C PRO A 99 6.96 2.50 12.14
N PRO A 100 7.17 3.80 11.86
CA PRO A 100 7.39 4.77 12.91
C PRO A 100 6.05 5.15 13.54
N GLU A 101 5.96 5.03 14.86
CA GLU A 101 4.76 5.36 15.64
C GLU A 101 4.25 6.79 15.36
N ASP A 102 5.17 7.75 15.25
CA ASP A 102 4.83 9.15 14.98
C ASP A 102 4.17 9.33 13.59
N LEU A 103 4.57 8.54 12.59
CA LEU A 103 3.94 8.53 11.28
C LEU A 103 2.49 8.05 11.39
N VAL A 104 2.26 6.95 12.09
CA VAL A 104 0.91 6.40 12.30
C VAL A 104 0.00 7.44 12.95
N LYS A 105 0.46 8.07 14.02
CA LYS A 105 -0.28 9.15 14.71
C LYS A 105 -0.59 10.33 13.79
N ALA A 106 0.39 10.74 12.97
CA ALA A 106 0.22 11.84 12.04
C ALA A 106 -0.84 11.53 10.97
N ILE A 107 -0.87 10.31 10.45
CA ILE A 107 -1.86 9.87 9.45
C ILE A 107 -3.24 9.73 10.09
N HIS A 108 -3.32 9.16 11.28
CA HIS A 108 -4.59 9.03 12.01
C HIS A 108 -5.20 10.39 12.39
N SER A 109 -4.40 11.46 12.52
CA SER A 109 -4.90 12.78 12.90
C SER A 109 -5.94 13.37 11.94
N TYR A 110 -5.97 12.93 10.70
CA TYR A 110 -6.98 13.32 9.69
C TYR A 110 -7.88 12.17 9.22
N GLY A 111 -7.79 10.99 9.86
CA GLY A 111 -8.59 9.80 9.52
C GLY A 111 -8.04 8.94 8.39
N GLY A 112 -6.78 9.14 8.00
CA GLY A 112 -6.07 8.27 7.06
C GLY A 112 -5.74 6.90 7.66
N LEU A 113 -5.49 5.91 6.82
CA LEU A 113 -5.17 4.53 7.21
C LEU A 113 -3.70 4.21 6.94
N VAL A 114 -3.10 3.40 7.80
CA VAL A 114 -1.71 2.93 7.65
C VAL A 114 -1.68 1.42 7.55
N PHE A 115 -1.15 0.91 6.43
CA PHE A 115 -0.83 -0.50 6.23
C PHE A 115 0.68 -0.69 6.25
N HIS A 116 1.15 -1.81 6.83
CA HIS A 116 2.59 -2.06 6.95
C HIS A 116 3.02 -3.37 6.31
N ASP A 117 4.08 -3.31 5.51
CA ASP A 117 4.71 -4.47 4.88
C ASP A 117 5.45 -5.32 5.91
N VAL A 118 5.12 -6.60 6.01
CA VAL A 118 5.73 -7.54 6.93
C VAL A 118 6.09 -8.85 6.23
N ILE A 119 7.20 -9.45 6.63
CA ILE A 119 7.73 -10.70 6.06
C ILE A 119 7.77 -11.85 7.08
N SER A 120 7.33 -11.62 8.32
CA SER A 120 7.29 -12.62 9.39
C SER A 120 6.33 -12.22 10.49
N THR A 121 5.88 -13.19 11.28
CA THR A 121 5.02 -12.98 12.46
C THR A 121 5.63 -11.97 13.45
N ARG A 122 6.94 -12.01 13.68
CA ARG A 122 7.64 -11.05 14.56
C ARG A 122 7.52 -9.60 14.04
N HIS A 123 7.65 -9.40 12.72
CA HIS A 123 7.48 -8.07 12.14
C HIS A 123 6.03 -7.62 12.20
N ALA A 124 5.09 -8.54 11.99
CA ALA A 124 3.66 -8.27 12.09
C ALA A 124 3.26 -7.82 13.50
N GLN A 125 3.71 -8.51 14.55
CA GLN A 125 3.45 -8.14 15.93
C GLN A 125 3.97 -6.73 16.25
N LYS A 126 5.20 -6.41 15.84
CA LYS A 126 5.77 -5.07 16.05
C LYS A 126 4.99 -3.97 15.31
N ALA A 127 4.48 -4.26 14.11
CA ALA A 127 3.68 -3.30 13.37
C ALA A 127 2.34 -3.02 14.09
N VAL A 128 1.67 -4.05 14.56
CA VAL A 128 0.42 -3.92 15.33
C VAL A 128 0.63 -3.13 16.63
N GLU A 129 1.74 -3.37 17.34
CA GLU A 129 2.11 -2.59 18.53
C GLU A 129 2.27 -1.09 18.24
N GLN A 130 2.62 -0.72 17.01
CA GLN A 130 2.71 0.68 16.59
C GLN A 130 1.37 1.28 16.11
N GLY A 131 0.29 0.50 16.14
CA GLY A 131 -1.06 0.97 15.86
C GLY A 131 -1.43 1.05 14.38
N VAL A 132 -0.78 0.25 13.51
CA VAL A 132 -1.17 0.19 12.09
C VAL A 132 -2.57 -0.41 11.92
N ASP A 133 -3.30 0.02 10.88
CA ASP A 133 -4.68 -0.41 10.61
C ASP A 133 -4.74 -1.78 9.92
N GLY A 134 -3.63 -2.21 9.33
CA GLY A 134 -3.55 -3.51 8.69
C GLY A 134 -2.14 -3.91 8.31
N LEU A 135 -2.00 -5.19 8.00
CA LEU A 135 -0.74 -5.83 7.65
C LEU A 135 -0.75 -6.20 6.16
N ILE A 136 0.37 -5.97 5.49
CA ILE A 136 0.64 -6.51 4.15
C ILE A 136 1.64 -7.64 4.32
N LEU A 137 1.19 -8.89 4.16
CA LEU A 137 2.04 -10.05 4.25
C LEU A 137 2.80 -10.22 2.92
N VAL A 138 4.06 -9.80 2.90
CA VAL A 138 4.92 -9.89 1.72
C VAL A 138 5.59 -11.26 1.70
N CYS A 139 5.00 -12.16 0.94
CA CYS A 139 5.34 -13.59 0.94
C CYS A 139 6.28 -13.96 -0.22
N ALA A 140 6.71 -15.21 -0.24
CA ALA A 140 7.41 -15.78 -1.38
C ALA A 140 6.56 -15.64 -2.66
N GLY A 141 7.20 -15.19 -3.74
CA GLY A 141 6.52 -14.85 -4.99
C GLY A 141 6.08 -13.39 -5.14
N ALA A 142 6.26 -12.57 -4.10
CA ALA A 142 6.15 -11.13 -4.25
C ALA A 142 7.35 -10.56 -5.04
N GLY A 143 7.15 -9.48 -5.79
CA GLY A 143 8.23 -8.75 -6.45
C GLY A 143 9.07 -7.94 -5.46
N GLY A 144 10.28 -7.55 -5.86
CA GLY A 144 11.17 -6.73 -5.05
C GLY A 144 11.74 -7.44 -3.82
N HIS A 145 11.75 -6.77 -2.67
CA HIS A 145 12.25 -7.32 -1.40
C HIS A 145 11.22 -8.25 -0.76
N ALA A 146 11.03 -9.42 -1.35
CA ALA A 146 10.06 -10.41 -0.91
C ALA A 146 10.51 -11.17 0.33
N GLY A 147 9.54 -11.62 1.12
CA GLY A 147 9.74 -12.63 2.16
C GLY A 147 9.96 -14.03 1.57
N ALA A 148 10.57 -14.91 2.35
CA ALA A 148 10.80 -16.29 1.95
C ALA A 148 9.66 -17.25 2.37
N LEU A 149 8.71 -16.77 3.20
CA LEU A 149 7.64 -17.60 3.74
C LEU A 149 6.51 -17.78 2.72
N SER A 150 5.96 -18.99 2.69
CA SER A 150 4.76 -19.29 1.92
C SER A 150 3.58 -18.42 2.38
N PRO A 151 2.76 -17.88 1.44
CA PRO A 151 1.55 -17.15 1.80
C PRO A 151 0.59 -17.97 2.67
N PHE A 152 0.48 -19.28 2.42
CA PHE A 152 -0.36 -20.17 3.24
C PHE A 152 0.13 -20.25 4.69
N ALA A 153 1.45 -20.39 4.90
CA ALA A 153 2.01 -20.51 6.23
C ALA A 153 1.92 -19.18 7.00
N LEU A 154 2.43 -18.09 6.42
CA LEU A 154 2.47 -16.79 7.11
C LEU A 154 1.07 -16.27 7.43
N LEU A 155 0.10 -16.45 6.53
CA LEU A 155 -1.27 -16.03 6.78
C LEU A 155 -1.89 -16.83 7.94
N ARG A 156 -1.73 -18.17 7.97
CA ARG A 156 -2.26 -18.99 9.06
C ARG A 156 -1.67 -18.63 10.41
N GLU A 157 -0.35 -18.52 10.49
CA GLU A 157 0.33 -18.08 11.71
C GLU A 157 -0.14 -16.69 12.18
N THR A 158 -0.33 -15.75 11.24
CA THR A 158 -0.78 -14.41 11.59
C THR A 158 -2.22 -14.41 12.09
N ARG A 159 -3.10 -15.21 11.50
CA ARG A 159 -4.51 -15.34 11.90
C ARG A 159 -4.72 -16.02 13.26
N GLU A 160 -3.74 -16.71 13.81
CA GLU A 160 -3.84 -17.29 15.16
C GLU A 160 -3.92 -16.22 16.27
N TRP A 161 -3.45 -15.00 15.99
CA TRP A 161 -3.36 -13.92 16.98
C TRP A 161 -3.86 -12.55 16.48
N TYR A 162 -4.13 -12.40 15.18
CA TYR A 162 -4.53 -11.12 14.59
C TYR A 162 -5.80 -11.25 13.76
N ASP A 163 -6.87 -10.59 14.21
CA ASP A 163 -8.17 -10.57 13.56
C ASP A 163 -8.37 -9.34 12.65
N GLY A 164 -7.40 -8.42 12.62
CA GLY A 164 -7.47 -7.19 11.84
C GLY A 164 -7.32 -7.39 10.33
N THR A 165 -7.21 -6.30 9.61
CA THR A 165 -7.11 -6.32 8.15
C THR A 165 -5.78 -6.90 7.69
N ILE A 166 -5.83 -7.90 6.82
CA ILE A 166 -4.65 -8.49 6.17
C ILE A 166 -4.77 -8.36 4.66
N LEU A 167 -3.69 -7.85 4.05
CA LEU A 167 -3.43 -7.90 2.62
C LEU A 167 -2.43 -9.01 2.36
N LEU A 168 -2.73 -9.89 1.42
CA LEU A 168 -1.78 -10.92 0.99
C LEU A 168 -1.04 -10.44 -0.26
N SER A 169 0.29 -10.51 -0.23
CA SER A 169 1.18 -10.16 -1.33
C SER A 169 2.08 -11.35 -1.67
N GLY A 170 2.17 -11.66 -2.94
CA GLY A 170 2.99 -12.74 -3.48
C GLY A 170 2.26 -13.56 -4.55
N SER A 171 2.65 -13.38 -5.81
CA SER A 171 2.09 -14.07 -6.98
C SER A 171 0.57 -13.90 -7.16
N ILE A 172 -0.01 -12.80 -6.68
CA ILE A 172 -1.41 -12.46 -6.92
C ILE A 172 -1.50 -11.63 -8.21
N SER A 173 -1.75 -12.28 -9.33
CA SER A 173 -1.69 -11.65 -10.65
C SER A 173 -2.96 -11.79 -11.49
N ASP A 174 -3.92 -12.60 -11.05
CA ASP A 174 -5.17 -12.87 -11.76
C ASP A 174 -6.36 -13.09 -10.83
N GLY A 175 -7.55 -13.25 -11.41
CA GLY A 175 -8.77 -13.46 -10.63
C GLY A 175 -8.81 -14.77 -9.84
N PHE A 176 -8.05 -15.80 -10.25
CA PHE A 176 -8.00 -17.09 -9.53
C PHE A 176 -7.15 -16.97 -8.26
N SER A 177 -6.01 -16.30 -8.36
CA SER A 177 -5.16 -16.02 -7.18
C SER A 177 -5.87 -15.10 -6.20
N VAL A 178 -6.63 -14.12 -6.70
CA VAL A 178 -7.53 -13.27 -5.93
C VAL A 178 -8.58 -14.08 -5.18
N ALA A 179 -9.31 -14.95 -5.87
CA ALA A 179 -10.33 -15.81 -5.26
C ALA A 179 -9.72 -16.74 -4.19
N SER A 180 -8.50 -17.24 -4.44
CA SER A 180 -7.77 -18.06 -3.48
C SER A 180 -7.42 -17.29 -2.22
N ALA A 181 -6.95 -16.06 -2.34
CA ALA A 181 -6.64 -15.20 -1.19
C ALA A 181 -7.90 -14.91 -0.33
N ILE A 182 -9.05 -14.66 -0.98
CA ILE A 182 -10.34 -14.49 -0.29
C ILE A 182 -10.74 -15.78 0.45
N ALA A 183 -10.64 -16.93 -0.20
CA ALA A 183 -10.95 -18.22 0.41
C ALA A 183 -10.07 -18.55 1.62
N MET A 184 -8.84 -18.04 1.65
CA MET A 184 -7.92 -18.14 2.79
C MET A 184 -8.23 -17.18 3.93
N GLY A 185 -9.21 -16.29 3.80
CA GLY A 185 -9.61 -15.32 4.82
C GLY A 185 -8.88 -13.97 4.74
N CYS A 186 -8.27 -13.65 3.60
CA CYS A 186 -7.78 -12.30 3.37
C CYS A 186 -8.93 -11.39 2.98
N LEU A 187 -8.96 -10.19 3.57
CA LEU A 187 -9.95 -9.17 3.21
C LEU A 187 -9.51 -8.36 1.99
N LEU A 188 -8.19 -8.26 1.79
CA LEU A 188 -7.54 -7.50 0.72
C LEU A 188 -6.32 -8.28 0.21
N TYR A 189 -5.83 -7.91 -0.97
CA TYR A 189 -4.61 -8.50 -1.56
C TYR A 189 -3.93 -7.48 -2.47
N THR A 190 -2.61 -7.59 -2.61
CA THR A 190 -1.82 -6.75 -3.51
C THR A 190 -1.52 -7.52 -4.78
N SER A 191 -1.85 -6.95 -5.93
CA SER A 191 -1.40 -7.45 -7.21
C SER A 191 0.07 -7.07 -7.37
N ASP A 192 0.93 -8.08 -7.37
CA ASP A 192 2.34 -7.93 -7.74
C ASP A 192 2.49 -8.02 -9.25
N ALA A 193 2.89 -6.96 -9.88
CA ALA A 193 3.60 -7.09 -11.13
C ALA A 193 5.03 -7.48 -10.73
N ALA A 194 5.39 -8.73 -10.94
CA ALA A 194 6.75 -9.19 -10.85
C ALA A 194 7.58 -8.45 -11.91
N ASP A 195 8.13 -7.32 -11.57
CA ASP A 195 9.05 -6.62 -12.43
C ASP A 195 10.29 -6.22 -11.64
N GLU A 196 11.12 -7.20 -11.48
CA GLU A 196 12.51 -7.03 -11.16
C GLU A 196 13.26 -6.57 -12.40
N ALA A 197 13.22 -5.29 -12.68
CA ALA A 197 14.33 -4.71 -13.39
C ALA A 197 15.56 -4.89 -12.50
N LYS A 198 16.32 -5.94 -12.76
CA LYS A 198 17.66 -6.10 -12.18
C LYS A 198 18.48 -4.88 -12.61
N CYS A 199 18.72 -3.98 -11.68
CA CYS A 199 19.82 -3.02 -11.79
C CYS A 199 21.14 -3.71 -11.50
#